data_5348946accf26b1d4767d75198b55d42
#
_entry.id   5348946accf26b1d4767d75198b55d42
#
_cell.length_a   1.000
_cell.length_b   1.000
_cell.length_c   1.000
_cell.angle_alpha   90.00
_cell.angle_beta   90.00
_cell.angle_gamma   90.00
#
_symmetry.space_group_name_H-M   'P 1'
#
loop_
_entity.id
_entity.type
_entity.pdbx_description
1 polymer ?
#
loop_
_entity_poly.entity_id
_entity_poly.type
_entity_poly.pdbx_seq_one_letter_code
_entity_poly.pdbx_strand_id
1 'polypeptide(L)'
;MEQYAFRSFAFALENIPLALAENSGLHPIETLSVIKARQIAENCSSLGVDCMLTGESDMKIHHVVESLNSKIQQILLATQLVKMILKIDDVRSNNQGGGDY
;
A
#
# COMPACT_ATOMS: atom_id res chain seq x y z
N MET A 1 -6.25 -8.61 -18.29
CA MET A 1 -6.83 -7.45 -17.58
C MET A 1 -6.85 -7.66 -16.06
N GLU A 2 -7.43 -8.72 -15.57
CA GLU A 2 -7.50 -8.99 -14.12
C GLU A 2 -6.13 -9.15 -13.49
N GLN A 3 -5.19 -9.83 -14.13
CA GLN A 3 -3.81 -9.96 -13.63
C GLN A 3 -3.10 -8.61 -13.53
N TYR A 4 -3.36 -7.71 -14.48
CA TYR A 4 -2.80 -6.36 -14.43
C TYR A 4 -3.33 -5.57 -13.25
N ALA A 5 -4.63 -5.67 -12.97
CA ALA A 5 -5.26 -5.01 -11.83
C ALA A 5 -4.71 -5.53 -10.51
N PHE A 6 -4.54 -6.84 -10.35
CA PHE A 6 -3.95 -7.45 -9.16
C PHE A 6 -2.51 -7.00 -8.93
N ARG A 7 -1.70 -6.96 -9.98
CA ARG A 7 -0.31 -6.48 -9.88
C ARG A 7 -0.25 -5.01 -9.49
N SER A 8 -1.10 -4.18 -10.09
CA SER A 8 -1.15 -2.75 -9.78
C SER A 8 -1.56 -2.51 -8.32
N PHE A 9 -2.50 -3.29 -7.80
CA PHE A 9 -2.91 -3.23 -6.41
C PHE A 9 -1.76 -3.64 -5.47
N ALA A 10 -1.04 -4.71 -5.80
CA ALA A 10 0.11 -5.15 -5.03
C ALA A 10 1.22 -4.09 -4.99
N PHE A 11 1.51 -3.44 -6.12
CA PHE A 11 2.46 -2.32 -6.17
C PHE A 11 2.00 -1.15 -5.32
N ALA A 12 0.70 -0.84 -5.32
CA ALA A 12 0.16 0.22 -4.49
C ALA A 12 0.34 -0.07 -3.00
N LEU A 13 0.16 -1.32 -2.57
CA LEU A 13 0.40 -1.74 -1.19
C LEU A 13 1.86 -1.56 -0.77
N GLU A 14 2.81 -1.74 -1.67
CA GLU A 14 4.23 -1.55 -1.39
C GLU A 14 4.60 -0.09 -1.10
N ASN A 15 3.79 0.88 -1.51
CA ASN A 15 4.01 2.28 -1.22
C ASN A 15 3.97 2.60 0.28
N ILE A 16 3.25 1.82 1.08
CA ILE A 16 3.16 2.01 2.53
C ILE A 16 4.52 1.74 3.19
N PRO A 17 5.15 0.56 3.04
CA PRO A 17 6.47 0.35 3.61
C PRO A 17 7.55 1.24 2.98
N LEU A 18 7.44 1.61 1.71
CA LEU A 18 8.36 2.56 1.08
C LEU A 18 8.31 3.93 1.77
N ALA A 19 7.10 4.45 2.02
CA ALA A 19 6.92 5.72 2.71
C ALA A 19 7.43 5.66 4.15
N LEU A 20 7.17 4.56 4.87
CA LEU A 20 7.67 4.36 6.22
C LEU A 20 9.20 4.34 6.26
N ALA A 21 9.85 3.65 5.34
CA ALA A 21 11.29 3.60 5.23
C ALA A 21 11.89 4.98 4.93
N GLU A 22 11.32 5.70 3.97
CA GLU A 22 11.75 7.04 3.60
C GLU A 22 11.63 8.01 4.78
N ASN A 23 10.49 8.03 5.45
CA ASN A 23 10.24 8.91 6.59
C ASN A 23 11.10 8.58 7.81
N SER A 24 11.60 7.35 7.89
CA SER A 24 12.49 6.89 8.96
C SER A 24 13.98 7.12 8.66
N GLY A 25 14.30 7.69 7.50
CA GLY A 25 15.68 7.93 7.09
C GLY A 25 16.39 6.72 6.49
N LEU A 26 15.64 5.67 6.15
CA LEU A 26 16.17 4.46 5.50
C LEU A 26 16.11 4.59 3.98
N HIS A 27 16.85 3.75 3.27
CA HIS A 27 16.75 3.63 1.82
C HIS A 27 15.50 2.82 1.46
N PRO A 28 14.46 3.44 0.84
CA PRO A 28 13.16 2.78 0.70
C PRO A 28 13.21 1.48 -0.11
N ILE A 29 13.84 1.51 -1.28
CA ILE A 29 13.89 0.37 -2.20
C ILE A 29 14.69 -0.79 -1.61
N GLU A 30 15.85 -0.50 -1.05
CA GLU A 30 16.71 -1.50 -0.40
C GLU A 30 16.01 -2.12 0.81
N THR A 31 15.41 -1.31 1.66
CA THR A 31 14.69 -1.78 2.85
C THR A 31 13.53 -2.70 2.46
N LEU A 32 12.74 -2.31 1.48
CA LEU A 32 11.64 -3.13 1.00
C LEU A 32 12.13 -4.46 0.43
N SER A 33 13.20 -4.44 -0.38
CA SER A 33 13.76 -5.65 -0.97
C SER A 33 14.26 -6.63 0.09
N VAL A 34 14.93 -6.14 1.11
CA VAL A 34 15.43 -6.96 2.22
C VAL A 34 14.27 -7.58 3.00
N ILE A 35 13.23 -6.80 3.31
CA ILE A 35 12.06 -7.29 4.06
C ILE A 35 11.33 -8.36 3.26
N LYS A 36 11.10 -8.15 1.97
CA LYS A 36 10.43 -9.12 1.10
C LYS A 36 11.22 -10.43 1.03
N ALA A 37 12.52 -10.35 0.87
CA ALA A 37 13.39 -11.52 0.84
C ALA A 37 13.35 -12.30 2.16
N ARG A 38 13.39 -11.60 3.28
CA ARG A 38 13.32 -12.23 4.60
C ARG A 38 11.97 -12.86 4.88
N GLN A 39 10.86 -12.22 4.48
CA GLN A 39 9.51 -12.78 4.61
C GLN A 39 9.40 -14.13 3.92
N ILE A 40 9.97 -14.24 2.73
CA ILE A 40 9.97 -15.49 1.97
C ILE A 40 10.90 -16.52 2.59
N ALA A 41 12.14 -16.14 2.92
CA ALA A 41 13.17 -17.05 3.44
C ALA A 41 12.81 -17.61 4.81
N GLU A 42 12.24 -16.79 5.69
CA GLU A 42 11.87 -17.16 7.06
C GLU A 42 10.40 -17.59 7.17
N ASN A 43 9.65 -17.53 6.08
CA ASN A 43 8.20 -17.77 6.05
C ASN A 43 7.46 -16.99 7.16
N CYS A 44 7.82 -15.74 7.35
CA CYS A 44 7.31 -14.87 8.41
C CYS A 44 6.65 -13.63 7.80
N SER A 45 5.33 -13.58 7.83
CA SER A 45 4.55 -12.47 7.28
C SER A 45 4.50 -11.24 8.20
N SER A 46 4.96 -11.36 9.44
CA SER A 46 4.94 -10.25 10.41
C SER A 46 6.16 -9.34 10.33
N LEU A 47 7.13 -9.64 9.46
CA LEU A 47 8.27 -8.76 9.23
C LEU A 47 7.84 -7.47 8.54
N GLY A 48 8.30 -6.35 9.05
CA GLY A 48 7.97 -5.03 8.54
C GLY A 48 9.14 -4.06 8.65
N VAL A 49 8.87 -2.79 8.38
CA VAL A 49 9.88 -1.73 8.47
C VAL A 49 10.16 -1.38 9.93
N ASP A 50 11.41 -1.51 10.35
CA ASP A 50 11.87 -1.12 11.69
C ASP A 50 12.12 0.40 11.73
N CYS A 51 11.04 1.16 11.94
CA CYS A 51 11.10 2.63 11.93
C CYS A 51 11.84 3.22 13.13
N MET A 52 11.97 2.47 14.21
CA MET A 52 12.61 2.93 15.44
C MET A 52 14.08 2.51 15.53
N LEU A 53 14.60 1.86 14.51
CA LEU A 53 16.00 1.39 14.42
C LEU A 53 16.41 0.54 15.63
N THR A 54 15.51 -0.34 16.07
CA THR A 54 15.71 -1.21 17.23
C THR A 54 16.54 -2.46 16.91
N GLY A 55 16.72 -2.78 15.62
CA GLY A 55 17.34 -4.00 15.16
C GLY A 55 16.39 -5.19 15.00
N GLU A 56 15.13 -5.05 15.40
CA GLU A 56 14.11 -6.08 15.28
C GLU A 56 13.06 -5.67 14.24
N SER A 57 12.87 -6.51 13.23
CA SER A 57 11.91 -6.26 12.14
C SER A 57 10.60 -7.02 12.30
N ASP A 58 10.46 -7.90 13.28
CA ASP A 58 9.21 -8.62 13.54
C ASP A 58 8.23 -7.72 14.29
N MET A 59 7.18 -7.30 13.58
CA MET A 59 6.19 -6.38 14.12
C MET A 59 5.33 -6.99 15.22
N LYS A 60 5.25 -8.31 15.34
CA LYS A 60 4.59 -8.98 16.47
C LYS A 60 5.33 -8.71 17.77
N ILE A 61 6.65 -8.69 17.72
CA ILE A 61 7.50 -8.40 18.90
C ILE A 61 7.30 -6.96 19.34
N HIS A 62 7.11 -6.03 18.39
CA HIS A 62 6.82 -4.63 18.68
C HIS A 62 5.36 -4.35 19.02
N HIS A 63 4.49 -5.36 19.00
CA HIS A 63 3.05 -5.23 19.24
C HIS A 63 2.36 -4.30 18.24
N VAL A 64 2.89 -4.19 17.02
CA VAL A 64 2.28 -3.42 15.93
C VAL A 64 1.31 -4.34 15.19
N VAL A 65 0.06 -4.34 15.62
CA VAL A 65 -0.99 -5.19 15.08
C VAL A 65 -2.28 -4.40 14.93
N GLU A 66 -3.07 -4.77 13.93
CA GLU A 66 -4.42 -4.23 13.72
C GLU A 66 -5.40 -5.38 13.61
N SER A 67 -6.69 -5.13 13.91
CA SER A 67 -7.72 -6.13 13.73
C SER A 67 -7.97 -6.39 12.24
N LEU A 68 -8.31 -7.63 11.91
CA LEU A 68 -8.67 -8.02 10.55
C LEU A 68 -9.87 -7.22 10.03
N ASN A 69 -10.89 -7.02 10.86
CA ASN A 69 -12.08 -6.26 10.48
C ASN A 69 -11.75 -4.82 10.13
N SER A 70 -10.88 -4.17 10.91
CA SER A 70 -10.41 -2.82 10.63
C SER A 70 -9.71 -2.73 9.28
N LYS A 71 -8.84 -3.69 8.99
CA LYS A 71 -8.09 -3.73 7.73
C LYS A 71 -9.03 -3.96 6.52
N ILE A 72 -9.99 -4.86 6.65
CA ILE A 72 -10.98 -5.10 5.60
C ILE A 72 -11.78 -3.83 5.31
N GLN A 73 -12.24 -3.12 6.34
CA GLN A 73 -12.99 -1.89 6.18
C GLN A 73 -12.16 -0.78 5.53
N GLN A 74 -10.90 -0.65 5.89
CA GLN A 74 -9.98 0.32 5.27
C GLN A 74 -9.87 0.09 3.76
N ILE A 75 -9.66 -1.15 3.33
CA ILE A 75 -9.52 -1.49 1.91
C ILE A 75 -10.84 -1.27 1.17
N LEU A 76 -11.97 -1.67 1.73
CA LEU A 76 -13.28 -1.48 1.12
C LEU A 76 -13.62 0.00 0.95
N LEU A 77 -13.42 0.82 1.97
CA LEU A 77 -13.69 2.26 1.92
C LEU A 77 -12.77 2.96 0.93
N ALA A 78 -11.48 2.62 0.93
CA ALA A 78 -10.53 3.17 -0.04
C ALA A 78 -10.92 2.83 -1.48
N THR A 79 -11.35 1.60 -1.73
CA THR A 79 -11.81 1.15 -3.04
C THR A 79 -13.04 1.92 -3.51
N GLN A 80 -14.02 2.13 -2.63
CA GLN A 80 -15.21 2.90 -2.93
C GLN A 80 -14.88 4.36 -3.26
N LEU A 81 -13.97 4.97 -2.50
CA LEU A 81 -13.54 6.34 -2.75
C LEU A 81 -12.86 6.47 -4.11
N VAL A 82 -11.98 5.56 -4.48
CA VAL A 82 -11.32 5.54 -5.79
C VAL A 82 -12.33 5.40 -6.91
N LYS A 83 -13.33 4.53 -6.77
CA LYS A 83 -14.41 4.39 -7.73
C LYS A 83 -15.17 5.69 -7.95
N MET A 84 -15.48 6.40 -6.87
CA MET A 84 -16.19 7.69 -6.95
C MET A 84 -15.36 8.74 -7.67
N ILE A 85 -14.07 8.84 -7.38
CA ILE A 85 -13.16 9.79 -8.02
C ILE A 85 -13.05 9.51 -9.52
N LEU A 86 -12.91 8.26 -9.91
CA LEU A 86 -12.83 7.87 -11.33
C LEU A 86 -14.12 8.21 -12.08
N LYS A 87 -15.27 8.03 -11.47
CA LYS A 87 -16.56 8.42 -12.07
C LYS A 87 -16.68 9.92 -12.27
N ILE A 88 -16.22 10.73 -11.33
CA ILE A 88 -16.21 12.19 -11.44
C ILE A 88 -15.34 12.63 -12.60
N ASP A 89 -14.15 12.06 -12.77
CA ASP A 89 -13.26 12.36 -13.90
C ASP A 89 -13.92 12.01 -15.24
N ASP A 90 -14.61 10.88 -15.33
CA ASP A 90 -15.36 10.49 -16.53
C ASP A 90 -16.46 11.48 -16.87
N VAL A 91 -17.22 11.96 -15.89
CA VAL A 91 -18.25 12.98 -16.06
C VAL A 91 -17.65 14.31 -16.53
N ARG A 92 -16.51 14.73 -15.99
CA ARG A 92 -15.79 15.93 -16.44
C ARG A 92 -15.33 15.82 -17.88
N SER A 93 -14.79 14.68 -18.29
CA SER A 93 -14.36 14.42 -19.66
C SER A 93 -15.52 14.56 -20.65
N ASN A 94 -16.70 14.06 -20.29
CA ASN A 94 -17.90 14.14 -21.12
C ASN A 94 -18.45 15.57 -21.21
N ASN A 95 -18.33 16.37 -20.17
CA ASN A 95 -18.78 17.77 -20.17
C ASN A 95 -17.85 18.71 -20.93
N GLN A 96 -16.57 18.41 -21.04
CA GLN A 96 -15.63 19.21 -21.81
C GLN A 96 -15.79 19.07 -23.33
N GLY A 97 -16.44 18.01 -23.78
CA GLY A 97 -16.74 17.79 -25.19
C GLY A 97 -18.00 18.51 -25.69
N GLY A 98 -18.74 19.21 -24.83
CA GLY A 98 -19.98 19.89 -25.17
C GLY A 98 -19.93 21.43 -25.21
N GLY A 99 -18.77 22.03 -25.26
CA GLY A 99 -18.57 23.47 -25.08
C GLY A 99 -18.08 24.29 -26.29
N ASP A 100 -18.29 23.84 -27.49
CA ASP A 100 -17.99 24.66 -28.68
C ASP A 100 -19.24 24.84 -29.55
N TYR A 101 -20.04 25.83 -29.23
CA TYR A 101 -20.98 26.48 -30.16
C TYR A 101 -20.92 27.98 -29.94
#